data_fe03d2fb1282846a0f47dca94803fd06
#
_entry.id   fe03d2fb1282846a0f47dca94803fd06
#
_cell.length_a   1.000
_cell.length_b   1.000
_cell.length_c   1.000
_cell.angle_alpha   90.00
_cell.angle_beta   90.00
_cell.angle_gamma   90.00
#
_symmetry.space_group_name_H-M   'P 1'
#
loop_
_entity.id
_entity.type
_entity.pdbx_description
1 polymer ?
#
loop_
_entity_poly.entity_id
_entity_poly.type
_entity_poly.pdbx_seq_one_letter_code
_entity_poly.pdbx_strand_id
1 'polypeptide(L)'
;VRRIHPGERVPIGRAFATPGRLGRRALAAARDRLHRTTPARRIRGERSALAFLEEVGFAFLFDNFGTGLPFLWAAICGRRDPRWPRHTHHDPGIGLAWHVKDVLPARRQVYYGKLLLGKPTLVALRDLPACVAWFRRETPAWHRVAFLRGRMSRAAHAILEALHAEHPLYTPDLRRAAGMAHPRETRAFERAIAEVQQGLWVVKTEERYDPSFAYRWDLFGSRYRRAAAAAERLTPTGALEHLADRLLDTLLWSTQRELTRLLRPTAEELEGTLGSLEARGRLLRGVRVPGLPPRLLLSRRALEALPLGGSQP
;
A
#
# COMPACT_ATOMS: atom_id res chain seq x y z
N VAL A 1 42.96 -1.56 -1.59
CA VAL A 1 41.91 -2.28 -2.35
C VAL A 1 42.17 -3.77 -2.14
N ARG A 2 41.46 -4.42 -1.19
CA ARG A 2 41.52 -5.89 -0.99
C ARG A 2 40.55 -6.54 -1.97
N ARG A 3 41.06 -7.40 -2.82
CA ARG A 3 40.26 -8.27 -3.70
C ARG A 3 39.55 -9.32 -2.83
N ILE A 4 38.22 -9.36 -2.90
CA ILE A 4 37.39 -10.40 -2.28
C ILE A 4 37.38 -11.59 -3.23
N HIS A 5 37.80 -12.76 -2.73
CA HIS A 5 37.76 -14.02 -3.49
C HIS A 5 36.32 -14.52 -3.62
N PRO A 6 35.88 -15.04 -4.80
CA PRO A 6 34.57 -15.66 -4.95
C PRO A 6 34.58 -17.03 -4.26
N GLY A 7 33.98 -17.11 -3.07
CA GLY A 7 33.88 -18.37 -2.31
C GLY A 7 33.78 -18.20 -0.80
N GLU A 8 34.01 -17.03 -0.27
CA GLU A 8 33.90 -16.79 1.16
C GLU A 8 32.44 -16.67 1.57
N ARG A 9 31.85 -17.76 2.08
CA ARG A 9 30.55 -17.74 2.74
C ARG A 9 30.70 -16.92 4.02
N VAL A 10 30.18 -15.70 3.99
CA VAL A 10 29.99 -14.92 5.22
C VAL A 10 29.08 -15.74 6.12
N PRO A 11 29.53 -16.08 7.34
CA PRO A 11 28.69 -16.88 8.24
C PRO A 11 27.45 -16.08 8.62
N ILE A 12 26.28 -16.55 8.16
CA ILE A 12 24.94 -15.97 8.40
C ILE A 12 24.62 -15.88 9.91
N GLY A 13 25.42 -16.52 10.78
CA GLY A 13 25.17 -16.67 12.21
C GLY A 13 25.51 -15.48 13.11
N ARG A 14 26.10 -14.39 12.62
CA ARG A 14 26.49 -13.24 13.47
C ARG A 14 25.68 -11.96 13.33
N ALA A 15 24.72 -11.90 12.40
CA ALA A 15 23.94 -10.67 12.17
C ALA A 15 22.71 -10.50 13.07
N PHE A 16 22.28 -11.56 13.74
CA PHE A 16 21.14 -11.50 14.64
C PHE A 16 21.54 -12.12 15.99
N ALA A 17 21.82 -11.27 16.98
CA ALA A 17 21.82 -11.72 18.38
C ALA A 17 20.44 -12.38 18.62
N THR A 18 20.46 -13.59 19.19
CA THR A 18 19.24 -14.35 19.52
C THR A 18 18.34 -13.43 20.35
N PRO A 19 17.14 -13.02 19.87
CA PRO A 19 16.29 -12.13 20.64
C PRO A 19 15.89 -12.83 21.92
N GLY A 20 16.17 -12.24 23.05
CA GLY A 20 15.58 -12.69 24.32
C GLY A 20 14.06 -12.79 24.12
N ARG A 21 13.50 -13.96 24.41
CA ARG A 21 12.09 -14.38 24.24
C ARG A 21 11.24 -13.51 23.31
N LEU A 22 11.23 -13.81 22.02
CA LEU A 22 10.28 -13.32 21.04
C LEU A 22 8.85 -13.67 21.48
N GLY A 23 8.24 -12.79 22.25
CA GLY A 23 6.89 -13.00 22.77
C GLY A 23 5.84 -12.30 21.91
N ARG A 24 4.70 -12.95 21.69
CA ARG A 24 3.53 -12.37 21.00
C ARG A 24 3.16 -10.99 21.53
N ARG A 25 3.21 -10.78 22.86
CA ARG A 25 2.88 -9.49 23.50
C ARG A 25 3.85 -8.38 23.09
N ALA A 26 5.15 -8.65 23.07
CA ALA A 26 6.17 -7.68 22.69
C ALA A 26 6.04 -7.25 21.23
N LEU A 27 5.86 -8.23 20.32
CA LEU A 27 5.59 -7.96 18.90
C LEU A 27 4.30 -7.15 18.71
N ALA A 28 3.22 -7.52 19.41
CA ALA A 28 1.96 -6.80 19.34
C ALA A 28 2.10 -5.35 19.83
N ALA A 29 2.83 -5.12 20.93
CA ALA A 29 3.10 -3.78 21.43
C ALA A 29 3.98 -2.96 20.47
N ALA A 30 4.97 -3.57 19.82
CA ALA A 30 5.77 -2.92 18.78
C ALA A 30 4.89 -2.50 17.57
N ARG A 31 4.01 -3.39 17.12
CA ARG A 31 3.04 -3.09 16.05
C ARG A 31 2.08 -1.95 16.46
N ASP A 32 1.57 -1.94 17.68
CA ASP A 32 0.70 -0.86 18.17
C ASP A 32 1.40 0.50 18.16
N ARG A 33 2.66 0.52 18.55
CA ARG A 33 3.46 1.76 18.51
C ARG A 33 3.63 2.25 17.07
N LEU A 34 3.94 1.36 16.14
CA LEU A 34 4.12 1.67 14.72
C LEU A 34 2.81 2.11 14.07
N HIS A 35 1.74 1.36 14.31
CA HIS A 35 0.41 1.63 13.73
C HIS A 35 -0.35 2.73 14.47
N ARG A 36 0.25 3.32 15.52
CA ARG A 36 -0.36 4.38 16.34
C ARG A 36 -1.70 4.00 16.97
N THR A 37 -1.88 2.71 17.25
CA THR A 37 -3.10 2.17 17.86
C THR A 37 -3.06 2.22 19.40
N THR A 38 -2.41 3.25 19.95
CA THR A 38 -2.40 3.57 21.36
C THR A 38 -2.80 5.04 21.57
N PRO A 39 -3.53 5.39 22.65
CA PRO A 39 -4.02 6.75 22.87
C PRO A 39 -2.93 7.82 22.86
N ALA A 40 -1.75 7.50 23.41
CA ALA A 40 -0.61 8.41 23.47
C ALA A 40 -0.03 8.77 22.10
N ARG A 41 -0.13 7.86 21.13
CA ARG A 41 0.48 8.00 19.79
C ARG A 41 -0.53 8.26 18.66
N ARG A 42 -1.79 8.41 19.00
CA ARG A 42 -2.85 8.60 17.99
C ARG A 42 -2.62 9.80 17.09
N ILE A 43 -3.12 9.73 15.88
CA ILE A 43 -3.14 10.82 14.92
C ILE A 43 -4.13 11.90 15.41
N ARG A 44 -3.69 13.17 15.38
CA ARG A 44 -4.48 14.31 15.86
C ARG A 44 -4.73 15.38 14.80
N GLY A 45 -4.15 15.23 13.60
CA GLY A 45 -4.27 16.20 12.50
C GLY A 45 -3.40 15.82 11.31
N GLU A 46 -3.43 16.63 10.26
CA GLU A 46 -2.77 16.40 8.98
C GLU A 46 -1.27 16.07 9.10
N ARG A 47 -0.51 16.90 9.84
CA ARG A 47 0.94 16.69 10.00
C ARG A 47 1.26 15.32 10.60
N SER A 48 0.52 14.91 11.63
CA SER A 48 0.73 13.61 12.25
C SER A 48 0.24 12.45 11.38
N ALA A 49 -0.78 12.68 10.53
CA ALA A 49 -1.25 11.70 9.55
C ALA A 49 -0.22 11.51 8.42
N LEU A 50 0.33 12.61 7.89
CA LEU A 50 1.38 12.54 6.88
C LEU A 50 2.61 11.80 7.41
N ALA A 51 3.11 12.17 8.59
CA ALA A 51 4.25 11.50 9.22
C ALA A 51 3.99 10.01 9.46
N PHE A 52 2.78 9.64 9.84
CA PHE A 52 2.37 8.23 9.96
C PHE A 52 2.41 7.51 8.62
N LEU A 53 1.83 8.07 7.57
CA LEU A 53 1.80 7.47 6.24
C LEU A 53 3.20 7.34 5.64
N GLU A 54 4.05 8.32 5.84
CA GLU A 54 5.46 8.22 5.46
C GLU A 54 6.20 7.13 6.25
N GLU A 55 5.93 6.98 7.55
CA GLU A 55 6.53 5.96 8.38
C GLU A 55 6.12 4.56 7.95
N VAL A 56 4.82 4.28 7.78
CA VAL A 56 4.32 2.94 7.45
C VAL A 56 4.34 2.62 5.95
N GLY A 57 4.33 3.61 5.06
CA GLY A 57 4.28 3.44 3.61
C GLY A 57 2.92 3.11 3.05
N PHE A 58 2.19 2.20 3.68
CA PHE A 58 0.87 1.73 3.26
C PHE A 58 -0.11 1.73 4.42
N ALA A 59 -1.29 2.29 4.21
CA ALA A 59 -2.40 2.17 5.14
C ALA A 59 -3.73 2.10 4.39
N PHE A 60 -4.66 1.30 4.88
CA PHE A 60 -6.04 1.40 4.44
C PHE A 60 -6.74 2.58 5.09
N LEU A 61 -7.97 2.88 4.68
CA LEU A 61 -8.69 4.03 5.23
C LEU A 61 -9.42 3.68 6.53
N PHE A 62 -10.39 2.76 6.48
CA PHE A 62 -11.30 2.46 7.59
C PHE A 62 -11.25 1.03 8.13
N ASP A 63 -10.62 0.10 7.43
CA ASP A 63 -10.55 -1.32 7.78
C ASP A 63 -9.25 -1.92 7.27
N ASN A 64 -8.70 -2.91 7.94
CA ASN A 64 -7.53 -3.66 7.50
C ASN A 64 -7.82 -4.85 6.59
N PHE A 65 -9.10 -5.16 6.35
CA PHE A 65 -9.57 -6.25 5.49
C PHE A 65 -8.96 -7.62 5.81
N GLY A 66 -8.75 -7.89 7.10
CA GLY A 66 -8.14 -9.13 7.58
C GLY A 66 -6.66 -9.29 7.21
N THR A 67 -5.96 -8.18 6.95
CA THR A 67 -4.51 -8.11 6.86
C THR A 67 -3.92 -7.55 8.16
N GLY A 68 -2.63 -7.67 8.33
CA GLY A 68 -1.94 -7.01 9.43
C GLY A 68 -1.64 -5.52 9.18
N LEU A 69 -2.02 -4.96 8.01
CA LEU A 69 -1.74 -3.58 7.66
C LEU A 69 -2.50 -2.59 8.53
N PRO A 70 -1.91 -1.42 8.80
CA PRO A 70 -2.60 -0.36 9.53
C PRO A 70 -3.73 0.24 8.70
N PHE A 71 -4.68 0.86 9.39
CA PHE A 71 -5.67 1.69 8.75
C PHE A 71 -5.79 3.03 9.49
N LEU A 72 -6.01 4.08 8.71
CA LEU A 72 -5.92 5.47 9.18
C LEU A 72 -6.87 5.73 10.35
N TRP A 73 -8.10 5.23 10.29
CA TRP A 73 -9.09 5.47 11.34
C TRP A 73 -8.70 4.83 12.67
N ALA A 74 -8.13 3.61 12.70
CA ALA A 74 -7.61 3.01 13.93
C ALA A 74 -6.48 3.86 14.55
N ALA A 75 -5.60 4.38 13.70
CA ALA A 75 -4.51 5.26 14.13
C ALA A 75 -5.01 6.62 14.66
N ILE A 76 -6.12 7.15 14.12
CA ILE A 76 -6.81 8.35 14.63
C ILE A 76 -7.48 8.05 15.97
N CYS A 77 -8.16 6.92 16.10
CA CYS A 77 -8.80 6.50 17.36
C CYS A 77 -7.80 6.10 18.45
N GLY A 78 -6.54 5.75 18.07
CA GLY A 78 -5.56 5.21 18.99
C GLY A 78 -5.95 3.85 19.54
N ARG A 79 -6.62 2.99 18.76
CA ARG A 79 -7.12 1.66 19.12
C ARG A 79 -7.00 0.71 17.92
N ARG A 80 -6.71 -0.57 18.16
CA ARG A 80 -6.65 -1.60 17.10
C ARG A 80 -7.99 -1.80 16.41
N ASP A 81 -9.04 -1.95 17.22
CA ASP A 81 -10.41 -2.25 16.76
C ASP A 81 -11.36 -1.16 17.27
N PRO A 82 -11.35 0.03 16.64
CA PRO A 82 -12.27 1.09 17.03
C PRO A 82 -13.69 0.71 16.64
N ARG A 83 -14.63 0.92 17.58
CA ARG A 83 -16.05 0.71 17.29
C ARG A 83 -16.55 1.79 16.34
N TRP A 84 -17.28 1.39 15.30
CA TRP A 84 -17.90 2.32 14.39
C TRP A 84 -18.94 3.17 15.14
N PRO A 85 -18.89 4.52 15.03
CA PRO A 85 -19.81 5.39 15.76
C PRO A 85 -21.23 5.30 15.18
N ARG A 86 -22.23 5.54 16.03
CA ARG A 86 -23.63 5.55 15.59
C ARG A 86 -23.93 6.69 14.62
N HIS A 87 -23.31 7.85 14.82
CA HIS A 87 -23.49 9.07 14.03
C HIS A 87 -22.17 9.47 13.35
N THR A 88 -21.93 8.93 12.15
CA THR A 88 -20.67 9.11 11.42
C THR A 88 -20.40 10.57 11.02
N HIS A 89 -21.46 11.33 10.69
CA HIS A 89 -21.31 12.73 10.25
C HIS A 89 -20.86 13.69 11.35
N HIS A 90 -21.01 13.32 12.60
CA HIS A 90 -20.65 14.14 13.76
C HIS A 90 -19.43 13.59 14.54
N ASP A 91 -18.88 12.46 14.11
CA ASP A 91 -17.70 11.90 14.76
C ASP A 91 -16.43 12.62 14.28
N PRO A 92 -15.68 13.29 15.18
CA PRO A 92 -14.50 14.06 14.80
C PRO A 92 -13.36 13.18 14.26
N GLY A 93 -13.29 11.91 14.66
CA GLY A 93 -12.29 10.96 14.16
C GLY A 93 -12.59 10.55 12.73
N ILE A 94 -13.87 10.27 12.41
CA ILE A 94 -14.31 10.02 11.03
C ILE A 94 -14.12 11.27 10.18
N GLY A 95 -14.48 12.45 10.68
CA GLY A 95 -14.26 13.72 10.02
C GLY A 95 -12.78 13.95 9.67
N LEU A 96 -11.87 13.68 10.62
CA LEU A 96 -10.43 13.76 10.37
C LEU A 96 -9.96 12.73 9.33
N ALA A 97 -10.48 11.50 9.34
CA ALA A 97 -10.11 10.48 8.35
C ALA A 97 -10.53 10.90 6.92
N TRP A 98 -11.74 11.45 6.76
CA TRP A 98 -12.21 12.02 5.50
C TRP A 98 -11.36 13.21 5.06
N HIS A 99 -11.12 14.15 5.96
CA HIS A 99 -10.28 15.32 5.68
C HIS A 99 -8.87 14.92 5.20
N VAL A 100 -8.19 14.03 5.92
CA VAL A 100 -6.85 13.52 5.54
C VAL A 100 -6.86 12.85 4.16
N LYS A 101 -7.88 12.01 3.91
CA LYS A 101 -8.07 11.31 2.62
C LYS A 101 -8.24 12.29 1.45
N ASP A 102 -8.83 13.44 1.67
CA ASP A 102 -9.06 14.43 0.62
C ASP A 102 -7.89 15.40 0.46
N VAL A 103 -7.39 15.94 1.57
CA VAL A 103 -6.40 17.02 1.55
C VAL A 103 -5.00 16.55 1.17
N LEU A 104 -4.52 15.44 1.74
CA LEU A 104 -3.15 14.99 1.47
C LEU A 104 -2.95 14.52 0.01
N PRO A 105 -3.87 13.80 -0.63
CA PRO A 105 -3.77 13.49 -2.06
C PRO A 105 -3.96 14.71 -2.96
N ALA A 106 -4.85 15.64 -2.60
CA ALA A 106 -5.04 16.90 -3.34
C ALA A 106 -3.74 17.71 -3.39
N ARG A 107 -3.01 17.77 -2.29
CA ARG A 107 -1.68 18.41 -2.18
C ARG A 107 -0.53 17.57 -2.74
N ARG A 108 -0.81 16.39 -3.29
CA ARG A 108 0.21 15.45 -3.80
C ARG A 108 1.24 15.04 -2.73
N GLN A 109 0.83 14.91 -1.48
CA GLN A 109 1.68 14.47 -0.38
C GLN A 109 1.63 12.96 -0.17
N VAL A 110 0.51 12.33 -0.55
CA VAL A 110 0.31 10.87 -0.60
C VAL A 110 -0.49 10.49 -1.85
N TYR A 111 -0.42 9.22 -2.24
CA TYR A 111 -1.36 8.65 -3.20
C TYR A 111 -2.56 8.06 -2.47
N TYR A 112 -3.75 8.17 -3.06
CA TYR A 112 -4.96 7.51 -2.60
C TYR A 112 -5.71 6.89 -3.78
N GLY A 113 -6.04 5.60 -3.67
CA GLY A 113 -6.80 4.88 -4.70
C GLY A 113 -7.08 3.43 -4.31
N LYS A 114 -7.82 2.71 -5.15
CA LYS A 114 -8.10 1.28 -4.98
C LYS A 114 -6.90 0.47 -5.43
N LEU A 115 -5.91 0.22 -4.57
CA LEU A 115 -4.68 -0.47 -4.92
C LEU A 115 -4.59 -1.87 -4.28
N LEU A 116 -4.18 -1.96 -3.03
CA LEU A 116 -4.04 -3.25 -2.36
C LEU A 116 -5.40 -3.91 -2.17
N LEU A 117 -5.55 -5.14 -2.62
CA LEU A 117 -6.81 -5.90 -2.61
C LEU A 117 -7.99 -5.19 -3.34
N GLY A 118 -7.72 -4.20 -4.17
CA GLY A 118 -8.76 -3.33 -4.75
C GLY A 118 -9.48 -2.46 -3.74
N LYS A 119 -8.89 -2.25 -2.55
CA LYS A 119 -9.46 -1.47 -1.45
C LYS A 119 -8.84 -0.07 -1.37
N PRO A 120 -9.55 0.92 -0.77
CA PRO A 120 -9.03 2.26 -0.57
C PRO A 120 -7.73 2.23 0.22
N THR A 121 -6.63 2.55 -0.45
CA THR A 121 -5.26 2.48 0.08
C THR A 121 -4.60 3.84 -0.02
N LEU A 122 -4.00 4.29 1.07
CA LEU A 122 -3.08 5.43 1.13
C LEU A 122 -1.66 4.91 0.98
N VAL A 123 -0.87 5.54 0.10
CA VAL A 123 0.52 5.13 -0.18
C VAL A 123 1.45 6.33 -0.09
N ALA A 124 2.55 6.19 0.64
CA ALA A 124 3.61 7.19 0.66
C ALA A 124 4.22 7.37 -0.75
N LEU A 125 4.47 8.61 -1.16
CA LEU A 125 4.90 8.87 -2.54
C LEU A 125 6.24 8.22 -2.90
N ARG A 126 7.13 7.98 -1.94
CA ARG A 126 8.39 7.29 -2.18
C ARG A 126 8.23 5.82 -2.58
N ASP A 127 7.12 5.18 -2.18
CA ASP A 127 6.82 3.77 -2.48
C ASP A 127 6.01 3.62 -3.78
N LEU A 128 5.47 4.73 -4.30
CA LEU A 128 4.60 4.75 -5.47
C LEU A 128 5.29 4.29 -6.78
N PRO A 129 6.56 4.65 -7.06
CA PRO A 129 7.25 4.11 -8.25
C PRO A 129 7.30 2.58 -8.28
N ALA A 130 7.59 1.95 -7.15
CA ALA A 130 7.61 0.50 -7.05
C ALA A 130 6.20 -0.10 -7.24
N CYS A 131 5.15 0.57 -6.74
CA CYS A 131 3.77 0.16 -7.02
C CYS A 131 3.47 0.17 -8.52
N VAL A 132 3.86 1.22 -9.25
CA VAL A 132 3.66 1.32 -10.70
C VAL A 132 4.42 0.22 -11.42
N ALA A 133 5.72 0.07 -11.16
CA ALA A 133 6.57 -0.91 -11.81
C ALA A 133 6.09 -2.35 -11.57
N TRP A 134 5.58 -2.66 -10.38
CA TRP A 134 5.09 -3.98 -10.02
C TRP A 134 3.68 -4.28 -10.51
N PHE A 135 2.70 -3.45 -10.17
CA PHE A 135 1.30 -3.73 -10.50
C PHE A 135 0.98 -3.56 -11.99
N ARG A 136 1.86 -2.90 -12.76
CA ARG A 136 1.76 -2.78 -14.23
C ARG A 136 2.73 -3.68 -14.98
N ARG A 137 3.50 -4.53 -14.34
CA ARG A 137 4.58 -5.33 -14.97
C ARG A 137 4.14 -6.16 -16.18
N GLU A 138 2.91 -6.65 -16.16
CA GLU A 138 2.34 -7.45 -17.25
C GLU A 138 1.53 -6.61 -18.25
N THR A 139 1.41 -5.30 -18.01
CA THR A 139 0.58 -4.42 -18.80
C THR A 139 1.45 -3.53 -19.67
N PRO A 140 1.24 -3.48 -20.99
CA PRO A 140 1.96 -2.57 -21.87
C PRO A 140 1.89 -1.12 -21.38
N ALA A 141 2.92 -0.32 -21.67
CA ALA A 141 2.99 1.09 -21.26
C ALA A 141 1.84 1.93 -21.85
N TRP A 142 1.32 1.53 -23.00
CA TRP A 142 0.23 2.21 -23.69
C TRP A 142 -1.09 1.46 -23.51
N HIS A 143 -2.12 2.14 -23.02
CA HIS A 143 -3.44 1.55 -22.79
C HIS A 143 -4.06 0.94 -24.06
N ARG A 144 -3.85 1.53 -25.24
CA ARG A 144 -4.31 0.98 -26.52
C ARG A 144 -3.70 -0.38 -26.82
N VAL A 145 -2.39 -0.53 -26.56
CA VAL A 145 -1.70 -1.82 -26.72
C VAL A 145 -2.20 -2.82 -25.67
N ALA A 146 -2.44 -2.38 -24.44
CA ALA A 146 -3.03 -3.21 -23.40
C ALA A 146 -4.40 -3.73 -23.79
N PHE A 147 -5.25 -2.89 -24.38
CA PHE A 147 -6.56 -3.26 -24.89
C PHE A 147 -6.45 -4.26 -26.05
N LEU A 148 -5.62 -3.99 -27.06
CA LEU A 148 -5.41 -4.88 -28.21
C LEU A 148 -4.88 -6.27 -27.81
N ARG A 149 -4.10 -6.34 -26.72
CA ARG A 149 -3.60 -7.61 -26.17
C ARG A 149 -4.57 -8.28 -25.19
N GLY A 150 -5.81 -7.81 -25.07
CA GLY A 150 -6.82 -8.38 -24.16
C GLY A 150 -6.51 -8.21 -22.66
N ARG A 151 -5.62 -7.28 -22.31
CA ARG A 151 -5.24 -6.98 -20.92
C ARG A 151 -6.05 -5.84 -20.29
N MET A 152 -7.05 -5.36 -20.99
CA MET A 152 -7.91 -4.26 -20.57
C MET A 152 -9.31 -4.45 -21.11
N SER A 153 -10.33 -4.19 -20.29
CA SER A 153 -11.71 -4.26 -20.75
C SER A 153 -12.05 -3.12 -21.72
N ARG A 154 -13.05 -3.33 -22.58
CA ARG A 154 -13.54 -2.30 -23.51
C ARG A 154 -13.99 -1.03 -22.78
N ALA A 155 -14.66 -1.17 -21.65
CA ALA A 155 -15.12 -0.05 -20.83
C ALA A 155 -13.96 0.73 -20.20
N ALA A 156 -12.93 0.03 -19.71
CA ALA A 156 -11.70 0.65 -19.18
C ALA A 156 -10.94 1.41 -20.27
N HIS A 157 -10.84 0.82 -21.48
CA HIS A 157 -10.25 1.50 -22.63
C HIS A 157 -11.01 2.77 -23.00
N ALA A 158 -12.35 2.74 -23.06
CA ALA A 158 -13.16 3.92 -23.36
C ALA A 158 -12.98 5.04 -22.34
N ILE A 159 -12.86 4.72 -21.05
CA ILE A 159 -12.55 5.68 -19.99
C ILE A 159 -11.18 6.34 -20.22
N LEU A 160 -10.16 5.56 -20.59
CA LEU A 160 -8.83 6.10 -20.84
C LEU A 160 -8.76 6.93 -22.11
N GLU A 161 -9.44 6.53 -23.19
CA GLU A 161 -9.55 7.36 -24.40
C GLU A 161 -10.20 8.73 -24.08
N ALA A 162 -11.29 8.72 -23.30
CA ALA A 162 -11.94 9.96 -22.86
C ALA A 162 -11.00 10.86 -22.05
N LEU A 163 -10.25 10.28 -21.08
CA LEU A 163 -9.29 11.05 -20.28
C LEU A 163 -8.06 11.47 -21.06
N HIS A 164 -7.64 10.73 -22.10
CA HIS A 164 -6.55 11.18 -22.97
C HIS A 164 -6.98 12.33 -23.90
N ALA A 165 -8.24 12.37 -24.28
CA ALA A 165 -8.79 13.50 -25.07
C ALA A 165 -8.94 14.75 -24.20
N GLU A 166 -9.44 14.60 -22.96
CA GLU A 166 -9.65 15.69 -22.04
C GLU A 166 -9.49 15.20 -20.59
N HIS A 167 -8.60 15.81 -19.81
CA HIS A 167 -8.43 15.52 -18.40
C HIS A 167 -7.99 16.77 -17.62
N PRO A 168 -8.40 16.88 -16.34
CA PRO A 168 -9.23 15.96 -15.57
C PRO A 168 -10.73 16.16 -15.81
N LEU A 169 -11.53 15.09 -15.68
CA LEU A 169 -12.99 15.09 -15.84
C LEU A 169 -13.72 14.66 -14.55
N TYR A 170 -14.88 15.28 -14.30
CA TYR A 170 -15.80 14.77 -13.29
C TYR A 170 -16.56 13.53 -13.78
N THR A 171 -17.00 12.67 -12.84
CA THR A 171 -17.67 11.40 -13.17
C THR A 171 -18.80 11.54 -14.21
N PRO A 172 -19.74 12.53 -14.14
CA PRO A 172 -20.78 12.67 -15.14
C PRO A 172 -20.23 12.95 -16.54
N ASP A 173 -19.21 13.82 -16.65
CA ASP A 173 -18.62 14.19 -17.92
C ASP A 173 -17.77 13.04 -18.49
N LEU A 174 -16.99 12.37 -17.64
CA LEU A 174 -16.24 11.18 -18.01
C LEU A 174 -17.17 10.06 -18.52
N ARG A 175 -18.30 9.84 -17.86
CA ARG A 175 -19.29 8.84 -18.33
C ARG A 175 -19.86 9.21 -19.71
N ARG A 176 -20.13 10.50 -19.93
CA ARG A 176 -20.62 10.99 -21.24
C ARG A 176 -19.55 10.82 -22.32
N ALA A 177 -18.33 11.25 -22.05
CA ALA A 177 -17.21 11.14 -22.98
C ALA A 177 -16.84 9.67 -23.32
N ALA A 178 -16.96 8.77 -22.34
CA ALA A 178 -16.73 7.34 -22.54
C ALA A 178 -17.93 6.58 -23.13
N GLY A 179 -19.03 7.27 -23.52
CA GLY A 179 -20.24 6.63 -24.06
C GLY A 179 -21.03 5.81 -23.04
N MET A 180 -20.87 6.09 -21.74
CA MET A 180 -21.47 5.32 -20.62
C MET A 180 -22.42 6.17 -19.77
N ALA A 181 -23.04 7.19 -20.36
CA ALA A 181 -23.95 8.11 -19.64
C ALA A 181 -25.27 7.44 -19.22
N HIS A 182 -25.73 6.41 -19.96
CA HIS A 182 -26.99 5.75 -19.67
C HIS A 182 -26.97 5.03 -18.31
N PRO A 183 -28.06 5.05 -17.51
CA PRO A 183 -28.12 4.42 -16.18
C PRO A 183 -27.78 2.91 -16.20
N ARG A 184 -28.12 2.19 -17.27
CA ARG A 184 -27.77 0.77 -17.45
C ARG A 184 -26.26 0.50 -17.48
N GLU A 185 -25.45 1.49 -17.86
CA GLU A 185 -23.98 1.40 -17.92
C GLU A 185 -23.29 1.66 -16.57
N THR A 186 -24.05 2.04 -15.53
CA THR A 186 -23.47 2.40 -14.22
C THR A 186 -22.56 1.30 -13.66
N ARG A 187 -23.03 0.05 -13.66
CA ARG A 187 -22.23 -1.08 -13.14
C ARG A 187 -21.00 -1.38 -14.00
N ALA A 188 -21.09 -1.20 -15.31
CA ALA A 188 -19.96 -1.37 -16.22
C ALA A 188 -18.91 -0.27 -15.99
N PHE A 189 -19.35 0.98 -15.85
CA PHE A 189 -18.48 2.11 -15.49
C PHE A 189 -17.77 1.91 -14.15
N GLU A 190 -18.50 1.51 -13.11
CA GLU A 190 -17.93 1.29 -11.77
C GLU A 190 -16.85 0.19 -11.75
N ARG A 191 -17.07 -0.90 -12.52
CA ARG A 191 -16.04 -1.95 -12.68
C ARG A 191 -14.85 -1.44 -13.45
N ALA A 192 -15.07 -0.73 -14.55
CA ALA A 192 -14.02 -0.20 -15.40
C ALA A 192 -13.17 0.85 -14.68
N ILE A 193 -13.80 1.78 -13.94
CA ILE A 193 -13.05 2.77 -13.15
C ILE A 193 -12.23 2.12 -12.02
N ALA A 194 -12.72 1.02 -11.43
CA ALA A 194 -11.96 0.24 -10.47
C ALA A 194 -10.77 -0.47 -11.11
N GLU A 195 -10.96 -1.04 -12.31
CA GLU A 195 -9.90 -1.67 -13.11
C GLU A 195 -8.77 -0.69 -13.41
N VAL A 196 -9.08 0.49 -13.96
CA VAL A 196 -8.06 1.49 -14.31
C VAL A 196 -7.39 2.13 -13.08
N GLN A 197 -8.08 2.19 -11.92
CA GLN A 197 -7.44 2.60 -10.66
C GLN A 197 -6.45 1.54 -10.14
N GLN A 198 -6.84 0.26 -10.15
CA GLN A 198 -5.97 -0.84 -9.71
C GLN A 198 -4.72 -0.96 -10.60
N GLY A 199 -4.87 -0.67 -11.89
CA GLY A 199 -3.77 -0.59 -12.85
C GLY A 199 -2.96 0.70 -12.77
N LEU A 200 -3.27 1.62 -11.84
CA LEU A 200 -2.59 2.92 -11.70
C LEU A 200 -2.61 3.76 -13.00
N TRP A 201 -3.65 3.60 -13.84
CA TRP A 201 -3.85 4.40 -15.03
C TRP A 201 -4.50 5.75 -14.71
N VAL A 202 -5.43 5.73 -13.77
CA VAL A 202 -6.17 6.91 -13.33
C VAL A 202 -6.08 7.10 -11.83
N VAL A 203 -6.31 8.33 -11.38
CA VAL A 203 -6.36 8.70 -9.99
C VAL A 203 -7.54 9.62 -9.74
N LYS A 204 -8.15 9.44 -8.58
CA LYS A 204 -9.13 10.40 -8.06
C LYS A 204 -8.37 11.61 -7.50
N THR A 205 -8.72 12.81 -7.96
CA THR A 205 -8.04 14.06 -7.54
C THR A 205 -8.86 14.91 -6.61
N GLU A 206 -10.19 14.83 -6.69
CA GLU A 206 -11.09 15.73 -5.99
C GLU A 206 -12.47 15.08 -5.78
N GLU A 207 -13.19 15.53 -4.78
CA GLU A 207 -14.62 15.25 -4.55
C GLU A 207 -15.39 16.56 -4.58
N ARG A 208 -16.44 16.62 -5.39
CA ARG A 208 -17.37 17.73 -5.45
C ARG A 208 -18.68 17.31 -4.83
N TYR A 209 -19.26 18.17 -4.00
CA TYR A 209 -20.51 17.91 -3.28
C TYR A 209 -21.70 18.69 -3.84
N ASP A 210 -21.45 19.83 -4.48
CA ASP A 210 -22.48 20.71 -5.05
C ASP A 210 -22.30 20.83 -6.58
N PRO A 211 -23.37 20.78 -7.38
CA PRO A 211 -24.79 20.52 -7.08
C PRO A 211 -25.08 19.04 -6.78
N SER A 212 -24.16 18.14 -7.05
CA SER A 212 -24.27 16.72 -6.76
C SER A 212 -22.90 16.12 -6.50
N PHE A 213 -22.88 15.04 -5.71
CA PHE A 213 -21.63 14.34 -5.43
C PHE A 213 -21.00 13.76 -6.71
N ALA A 214 -19.74 14.09 -6.96
CA ALA A 214 -18.97 13.58 -8.08
C ALA A 214 -17.47 13.51 -7.77
N TYR A 215 -16.82 12.46 -8.22
CA TYR A 215 -15.36 12.35 -8.23
C TYR A 215 -14.79 13.05 -9.47
N ARG A 216 -13.62 13.67 -9.31
CA ARG A 216 -12.80 14.16 -10.42
C ARG A 216 -11.67 13.17 -10.68
N TRP A 217 -11.52 12.79 -11.93
CA TRP A 217 -10.57 11.76 -12.39
C TRP A 217 -9.52 12.39 -13.28
N ASP A 218 -8.27 11.97 -13.08
CA ASP A 218 -7.12 12.41 -13.86
C ASP A 218 -6.27 11.23 -14.27
N LEU A 219 -5.46 11.40 -15.31
CA LEU A 219 -4.44 10.41 -15.68
C LEU A 219 -3.36 10.35 -14.60
N PHE A 220 -3.02 9.13 -14.18
CA PHE A 220 -1.97 8.91 -13.19
C PHE A 220 -0.63 9.55 -13.61
N GLY A 221 -0.23 9.38 -14.89
CA GLY A 221 1.00 9.93 -15.44
C GLY A 221 1.05 11.46 -15.42
N SER A 222 -0.08 12.14 -15.59
CA SER A 222 -0.19 13.60 -15.48
C SER A 222 -0.08 14.06 -14.03
N ARG A 223 -0.75 13.36 -13.11
CA ARG A 223 -0.81 13.74 -11.69
C ARG A 223 0.47 13.42 -10.94
N TYR A 224 1.07 12.23 -11.17
CA TYR A 224 2.25 11.71 -10.47
C TYR A 224 3.42 11.48 -11.44
N ARG A 225 3.72 12.47 -12.28
CA ARG A 225 4.74 12.42 -13.34
C ARG A 225 6.09 11.90 -12.85
N ARG A 226 6.56 12.38 -11.68
CA ARG A 226 7.84 11.96 -11.11
C ARG A 226 7.84 10.46 -10.73
N ALA A 227 6.74 9.98 -10.17
CA ALA A 227 6.60 8.57 -9.79
C ALA A 227 6.51 7.67 -11.03
N ALA A 228 5.78 8.08 -12.05
CA ALA A 228 5.68 7.37 -13.33
C ALA A 228 7.06 7.25 -13.99
N ALA A 229 7.81 8.35 -14.14
CA ALA A 229 9.16 8.35 -14.72
C ALA A 229 10.18 7.55 -13.88
N ALA A 230 10.06 7.58 -12.55
CA ALA A 230 10.93 6.76 -11.69
C ALA A 230 10.61 5.26 -11.80
N ALA A 231 9.35 4.89 -12.03
CA ALA A 231 8.94 3.51 -12.23
C ALA A 231 9.57 2.87 -13.48
N GLU A 232 9.77 3.64 -14.55
CA GLU A 232 10.40 3.16 -15.80
C GLU A 232 11.84 2.68 -15.62
N ARG A 233 12.50 3.12 -14.53
CA ARG A 233 13.88 2.73 -14.20
C ARG A 233 13.96 1.51 -13.28
N LEU A 234 12.81 1.02 -12.80
CA LEU A 234 12.73 -0.12 -11.89
C LEU A 234 12.43 -1.39 -12.66
N THR A 235 13.18 -2.45 -12.36
CA THR A 235 12.79 -3.79 -12.80
C THR A 235 11.62 -4.30 -11.95
N PRO A 236 10.75 -5.14 -12.51
CA PRO A 236 9.66 -5.77 -11.73
C PRO A 236 10.17 -6.48 -10.47
N THR A 237 11.29 -7.21 -10.56
CA THR A 237 11.92 -7.89 -9.43
C THR A 237 12.36 -6.90 -8.35
N GLY A 238 13.07 -5.83 -8.73
CA GLY A 238 13.50 -4.79 -7.79
C GLY A 238 12.32 -4.06 -7.14
N ALA A 239 11.23 -3.84 -7.90
CA ALA A 239 10.00 -3.27 -7.39
C ALA A 239 9.31 -4.21 -6.38
N LEU A 240 9.24 -5.52 -6.68
CA LEU A 240 8.69 -6.51 -5.74
C LEU A 240 9.51 -6.59 -4.46
N GLU A 241 10.85 -6.59 -4.56
CA GLU A 241 11.73 -6.57 -3.39
C GLU A 241 11.48 -5.34 -2.51
N HIS A 242 11.40 -4.15 -3.12
CA HIS A 242 11.10 -2.92 -2.38
C HIS A 242 9.75 -3.00 -1.68
N LEU A 243 8.71 -3.44 -2.38
CA LEU A 243 7.36 -3.54 -1.82
C LEU A 243 7.27 -4.60 -0.71
N ALA A 244 7.90 -5.75 -0.89
CA ALA A 244 7.92 -6.81 0.11
C ALA A 244 8.67 -6.36 1.38
N ASP A 245 9.84 -5.75 1.24
CA ASP A 245 10.61 -5.19 2.35
C ASP A 245 9.80 -4.13 3.11
N ARG A 246 9.18 -3.21 2.36
CA ARG A 246 8.37 -2.14 2.91
C ARG A 246 7.13 -2.64 3.65
N LEU A 247 6.42 -3.61 3.06
CA LEU A 247 5.26 -4.25 3.71
C LEU A 247 5.66 -5.04 4.95
N LEU A 248 6.78 -5.77 4.92
CA LEU A 248 7.31 -6.47 6.08
C LEU A 248 7.67 -5.51 7.22
N ASP A 249 8.31 -4.38 6.90
CA ASP A 249 8.61 -3.34 7.89
C ASP A 249 7.35 -2.67 8.47
N THR A 250 6.28 -2.57 7.68
CA THR A 250 4.97 -2.06 8.13
C THR A 250 4.23 -3.06 9.00
N LEU A 251 4.26 -4.33 8.60
CA LEU A 251 3.60 -5.43 9.31
C LEU A 251 4.36 -5.86 10.56
N LEU A 252 5.69 -5.66 10.60
CA LEU A 252 6.69 -6.21 11.51
C LEU A 252 6.85 -7.72 11.41
N TRP A 253 5.77 -8.46 11.25
CA TRP A 253 5.73 -9.89 10.93
C TRP A 253 4.59 -10.19 9.98
N SER A 254 4.78 -11.19 9.15
CA SER A 254 3.79 -11.63 8.17
C SER A 254 3.93 -13.12 7.89
N THR A 255 3.12 -13.64 7.01
CA THR A 255 3.25 -14.96 6.38
C THR A 255 3.47 -14.80 4.88
N GLN A 256 4.03 -15.82 4.22
CA GLN A 256 4.11 -15.84 2.76
C GLN A 256 2.73 -15.67 2.12
N ARG A 257 1.70 -16.34 2.68
CA ARG A 257 0.31 -16.23 2.22
C ARG A 257 -0.20 -14.78 2.23
N GLU A 258 0.13 -14.02 3.27
CA GLU A 258 -0.30 -12.63 3.39
C GLU A 258 0.40 -11.74 2.34
N LEU A 259 1.71 -11.89 2.13
CA LEU A 259 2.43 -11.19 1.08
C LEU A 259 1.93 -11.55 -0.31
N THR A 260 1.68 -12.85 -0.58
CA THR A 260 1.07 -13.30 -1.84
C THR A 260 -0.28 -12.64 -2.07
N ARG A 261 -1.12 -12.55 -1.03
CA ARG A 261 -2.43 -11.92 -1.13
C ARG A 261 -2.33 -10.43 -1.46
N LEU A 262 -1.35 -9.72 -0.88
CA LEU A 262 -1.18 -8.27 -1.06
C LEU A 262 -0.51 -7.91 -2.39
N LEU A 263 0.54 -8.63 -2.77
CA LEU A 263 1.40 -8.30 -3.92
C LEU A 263 1.12 -9.15 -5.17
N ARG A 264 0.50 -10.32 -5.02
CA ARG A 264 0.18 -11.26 -6.13
C ARG A 264 1.41 -11.65 -6.96
N PRO A 265 2.54 -12.03 -6.34
CA PRO A 265 3.65 -12.62 -7.06
C PRO A 265 3.35 -14.07 -7.42
N THR A 266 4.09 -14.63 -8.38
CA THR A 266 4.21 -16.08 -8.52
C THR A 266 4.96 -16.66 -7.31
N ALA A 267 4.92 -17.99 -7.14
CA ALA A 267 5.66 -18.64 -6.07
C ALA A 267 7.18 -18.43 -6.22
N GLU A 268 7.68 -18.47 -7.44
CA GLU A 268 9.09 -18.28 -7.75
C GLU A 268 9.54 -16.82 -7.49
N GLU A 269 8.77 -15.83 -7.95
CA GLU A 269 9.04 -14.41 -7.68
C GLU A 269 9.08 -14.12 -6.18
N LEU A 270 8.14 -14.69 -5.40
CA LEU A 270 8.12 -14.48 -3.96
C LEU A 270 9.32 -15.16 -3.29
N GLU A 271 9.64 -16.40 -3.66
CA GLU A 271 10.75 -17.15 -3.05
C GLU A 271 12.09 -16.47 -3.33
N GLY A 272 12.35 -16.02 -4.58
CA GLY A 272 13.53 -15.26 -4.94
C GLY A 272 13.63 -13.94 -4.16
N THR A 273 12.51 -13.22 -4.03
CA THR A 273 12.43 -11.98 -3.24
C THR A 273 12.75 -12.20 -1.77
N LEU A 274 12.14 -13.22 -1.14
CA LEU A 274 12.38 -13.53 0.26
C LEU A 274 13.82 -13.99 0.51
N GLY A 275 14.40 -14.78 -0.41
CA GLY A 275 15.81 -15.19 -0.36
C GLY A 275 16.76 -13.99 -0.42
N SER A 276 16.50 -13.04 -1.33
CA SER A 276 17.28 -11.80 -1.46
C SER A 276 17.19 -10.93 -0.20
N LEU A 277 16.00 -10.75 0.38
CA LEU A 277 15.81 -9.99 1.62
C LEU A 277 16.51 -10.65 2.82
N GLU A 278 16.44 -11.98 2.91
CA GLU A 278 17.12 -12.75 3.95
C GLU A 278 18.64 -12.63 3.85
N ALA A 279 19.20 -12.80 2.64
CA ALA A 279 20.63 -12.65 2.39
C ALA A 279 21.16 -11.25 2.74
N ARG A 280 20.32 -10.22 2.60
CA ARG A 280 20.64 -8.83 3.01
C ARG A 280 20.36 -8.53 4.49
N GLY A 281 19.94 -9.52 5.27
CA GLY A 281 19.62 -9.34 6.68
C GLY A 281 18.40 -8.45 6.94
N ARG A 282 17.48 -8.33 5.97
CA ARG A 282 16.24 -7.57 6.12
C ARG A 282 15.10 -8.39 6.73
N LEU A 283 15.23 -9.70 6.68
CA LEU A 283 14.19 -10.66 6.99
C LEU A 283 14.78 -11.89 7.70
N LEU A 284 14.06 -12.42 8.70
CA LEU A 284 14.21 -13.76 9.21
C LEU A 284 13.01 -14.60 8.79
N ARG A 285 13.28 -15.83 8.30
CA ARG A 285 12.25 -16.78 7.84
C ARG A 285 12.04 -17.91 8.85
N GLY A 286 10.87 -18.50 8.82
CA GLY A 286 10.55 -19.70 9.60
C GLY A 286 10.46 -19.49 11.11
N VAL A 287 10.34 -18.25 11.56
CA VAL A 287 10.27 -17.89 12.97
C VAL A 287 9.00 -18.46 13.61
N ARG A 288 9.15 -19.06 14.80
CA ARG A 288 8.03 -19.57 15.61
C ARG A 288 7.83 -18.66 16.82
N VAL A 289 6.62 -18.15 16.97
CA VAL A 289 6.20 -17.37 18.14
C VAL A 289 4.93 -18.00 18.68
N PRO A 290 4.88 -18.43 19.95
CA PRO A 290 3.68 -19.03 20.53
C PRO A 290 2.46 -18.14 20.39
N GLY A 291 1.36 -18.69 19.88
CA GLY A 291 0.11 -17.95 19.64
C GLY A 291 0.09 -17.06 18.39
N LEU A 292 1.06 -17.18 17.51
CA LEU A 292 1.07 -16.62 16.15
C LEU A 292 1.13 -17.76 15.11
N PRO A 293 0.80 -17.50 13.83
CA PRO A 293 0.91 -18.50 12.78
C PRO A 293 2.32 -19.12 12.70
N PRO A 294 2.45 -20.38 12.27
CA PRO A 294 3.76 -20.99 12.06
C PRO A 294 4.50 -20.36 10.87
N ARG A 295 5.82 -20.49 10.83
CA ARG A 295 6.68 -20.04 9.74
C ARG A 295 6.53 -18.56 9.43
N LEU A 296 6.60 -17.72 10.47
CA LEU A 296 6.56 -16.27 10.29
C LEU A 296 7.75 -15.79 9.49
N LEU A 297 7.49 -14.73 8.74
CA LEU A 297 8.45 -13.80 8.20
C LEU A 297 8.56 -12.63 9.19
N LEU A 298 9.73 -12.39 9.74
CA LEU A 298 9.97 -11.33 10.71
C LEU A 298 10.90 -10.29 10.11
N SER A 299 10.45 -9.03 10.03
CA SER A 299 11.28 -7.96 9.49
C SER A 299 12.43 -7.61 10.45
N ARG A 300 13.51 -7.05 9.91
CA ARG A 300 14.59 -6.47 10.71
C ARG A 300 14.07 -5.39 11.68
N ARG A 301 13.16 -4.55 11.22
CA ARG A 301 12.52 -3.53 12.05
C ARG A 301 11.80 -4.12 13.27
N ALA A 302 11.20 -5.29 13.14
CA ALA A 302 10.59 -5.99 14.28
C ALA A 302 11.61 -6.38 15.33
N LEU A 303 12.78 -6.84 14.93
CA LEU A 303 13.87 -7.22 15.83
C LEU A 303 14.44 -5.98 16.56
N GLU A 304 14.64 -4.89 15.86
CA GLU A 304 15.12 -3.62 16.40
C GLU A 304 14.12 -2.96 17.36
N ALA A 305 12.81 -3.19 17.15
CA ALA A 305 11.74 -2.64 17.98
C ALA A 305 11.49 -3.42 19.28
N LEU A 306 12.11 -4.60 19.42
CA LEU A 306 12.00 -5.42 20.64
C LEU A 306 13.03 -4.93 21.66
N PRO A 307 12.70 -4.89 22.95
CA PRO A 307 13.70 -4.60 23.97
C PRO A 307 14.79 -5.68 23.92
N LEU A 308 16.03 -5.26 23.75
CA LEU A 308 17.20 -6.12 24.00
C LEU A 308 17.01 -6.70 25.38
N GLY A 309 16.96 -8.04 25.48
CA GLY A 309 16.76 -8.71 26.75
C GLY A 309 17.79 -8.22 27.75
N GLY A 310 17.38 -7.31 28.61
CA GLY A 310 18.13 -6.96 29.77
C GLY A 310 18.26 -8.21 30.65
N SER A 311 19.45 -8.62 30.93
CA SER A 311 19.76 -9.52 32.03
C SER A 311 18.99 -9.01 33.24
N GLN A 312 17.91 -9.68 33.60
CA GLN A 312 17.37 -9.48 34.95
C GLN A 312 18.37 -10.09 35.94
N PRO A 313 18.71 -9.32 36.99
CA PRO A 313 19.54 -9.85 38.05
C PRO A 313 18.89 -11.02 38.78
#